data_094812e2cee395f39150cab8ddbc825d
#
_entry.id   094812e2cee395f39150cab8ddbc825d
#
_cell.length_a   1.000
_cell.length_b   1.000
_cell.length_c   1.000
_cell.angle_alpha   90.00
_cell.angle_beta   90.00
_cell.angle_gamma   90.00
#
_symmetry.space_group_name_H-M   'P 1'
#
loop_
_entity.id
_entity.type
_entity.pdbx_description
1 polymer ?
#
loop_
_entity_poly.entity_id
_entity_poly.type
_entity_poly.pdbx_seq_one_letter_code
_entity_poly.pdbx_strand_id
1 'polypeptide(L)'
;MIARLDAAARGEAEVVTSPMTLVEAHDGRTTEQRWDWVLSRLQVVDIGKDEARQARRLLADARLHGHRYAIDAVLAVVARQQKGQVTVFTSDIDDLAKLVPDTIVVRQV
;
A
#
# COMPACT_ATOMS: atom_id res chain seq x y z
N MET A 1 -1.43 -4.32 -0.48
CA MET A 1 -0.04 -4.78 -0.46
C MET A 1 0.65 -4.37 -1.74
N ILE A 2 1.90 -4.01 -1.68
CA ILE A 2 2.64 -3.49 -2.81
C ILE A 2 3.80 -4.43 -3.13
N ALA A 3 3.87 -4.89 -4.37
CA ALA A 3 5.03 -5.60 -4.88
C ALA A 3 5.83 -4.64 -5.75
N ARG A 4 7.12 -4.58 -5.51
CA ARG A 4 8.05 -3.74 -6.25
C ARG A 4 9.11 -4.59 -6.88
N LEU A 5 9.30 -4.43 -8.19
CA LEU A 5 10.39 -5.05 -8.91
C LEU A 5 11.42 -3.98 -9.26
N ASP A 6 12.61 -4.11 -8.69
CA ASP A 6 13.72 -3.21 -8.94
C ASP A 6 14.78 -3.97 -9.75
N ALA A 7 15.09 -3.46 -10.93
CA ALA A 7 16.13 -4.07 -11.79
C ALA A 7 17.49 -4.08 -11.12
N ALA A 8 17.79 -3.10 -10.27
CA ALA A 8 19.03 -3.04 -9.50
C ALA A 8 19.12 -4.13 -8.43
N ALA A 9 17.99 -4.68 -8.01
CA ALA A 9 17.91 -5.76 -7.03
C ALA A 9 17.86 -7.15 -7.69
N ARG A 10 18.38 -7.30 -8.89
CA ARG A 10 18.48 -8.57 -9.64
C ARG A 10 17.13 -9.21 -9.98
N GLY A 11 16.11 -8.41 -10.13
CA GLY A 11 14.78 -8.89 -10.49
C GLY A 11 13.98 -9.53 -9.36
N GLU A 12 14.44 -9.47 -8.12
CA GLU A 12 13.67 -9.95 -6.98
C GLU A 12 12.57 -8.95 -6.62
N ALA A 13 11.38 -9.48 -6.38
CA ALA A 13 10.27 -8.66 -5.93
C ALA A 13 10.35 -8.41 -4.42
N GLU A 14 10.23 -7.16 -4.01
CA GLU A 14 10.09 -6.78 -2.62
C GLU A 14 8.62 -6.51 -2.32
N VAL A 15 8.16 -6.91 -1.15
CA VAL A 15 6.79 -6.68 -0.70
C VAL A 15 6.80 -5.57 0.34
N VAL A 16 6.02 -4.53 0.06
CA VAL A 16 5.98 -3.31 0.87
C VAL A 16 4.52 -3.04 1.24
N THR A 17 4.28 -2.51 2.42
CA THR A 17 2.94 -2.14 2.85
C THR A 17 2.95 -0.95 3.80
N SER A 18 1.77 -0.42 4.10
CA SER A 18 1.58 0.61 5.10
C SER A 18 1.20 0.00 6.45
N PRO A 19 1.48 0.69 7.57
CA PRO A 19 1.03 0.24 8.88
C PRO A 19 -0.49 0.07 8.96
N MET A 20 -1.24 0.94 8.31
CA MET A 20 -2.70 0.90 8.33
C MET A 20 -3.26 -0.33 7.60
N THR A 21 -2.60 -0.75 6.53
CA THR A 21 -2.98 -1.95 5.81
C THR A 21 -2.79 -3.20 6.67
N LEU A 22 -1.74 -3.23 7.49
CA LEU A 22 -1.53 -4.34 8.43
C LEU A 22 -2.65 -4.41 9.46
N VAL A 23 -3.07 -3.27 9.99
CA VAL A 23 -4.16 -3.23 10.98
C VAL A 23 -5.46 -3.71 10.34
N GLU A 24 -5.74 -3.27 9.13
CA GLU A 24 -6.93 -3.69 8.38
C GLU A 24 -6.96 -5.19 8.12
N ALA A 25 -5.80 -5.80 7.93
CA ALA A 25 -5.69 -7.22 7.61
C ALA A 25 -5.99 -8.15 8.80
N HIS A 26 -6.13 -7.60 10.01
CA HIS A 26 -6.44 -8.43 11.18
C HIS A 26 -7.76 -9.17 11.01
N ASP A 27 -7.77 -10.47 11.21
CA ASP A 27 -8.93 -11.33 10.99
C ASP A 27 -9.33 -12.18 12.20
N GLY A 28 -8.57 -12.15 13.28
CA GLY A 28 -8.83 -12.95 14.46
C GLY A 28 -8.53 -14.45 14.34
N ARG A 29 -8.11 -14.91 13.16
CA ARG A 29 -7.82 -16.34 12.90
C ARG A 29 -6.33 -16.63 12.82
N THR A 30 -5.56 -15.66 12.36
CA THR A 30 -4.12 -15.79 12.19
C THR A 30 -3.44 -15.74 13.56
N THR A 31 -2.58 -16.69 13.86
CA THR A 31 -1.84 -16.73 15.10
C THR A 31 -0.76 -15.66 15.15
N GLU A 32 -0.33 -15.26 16.34
CA GLU A 32 0.77 -14.30 16.49
C GLU A 32 2.06 -14.82 15.84
N GLN A 33 2.31 -16.12 15.93
CA GLN A 33 3.48 -16.73 15.31
C GLN A 33 3.43 -16.58 13.78
N ARG A 34 2.26 -16.74 13.18
CA ARG A 34 2.08 -16.56 11.75
C ARG A 34 2.26 -15.09 11.37
N TRP A 35 1.70 -14.16 12.16
CA TRP A 35 1.90 -12.72 11.95
C TRP A 35 3.38 -12.36 12.00
N ASP A 36 4.14 -12.86 12.97
CA ASP A 36 5.57 -12.60 13.06
C ASP A 36 6.31 -13.07 11.81
N TRP A 37 5.93 -14.24 11.30
CA TRP A 37 6.53 -14.75 10.07
C TRP A 37 6.21 -13.84 8.87
N VAL A 38 4.95 -13.44 8.71
CA VAL A 38 4.52 -12.53 7.63
C VAL A 38 5.29 -11.22 7.71
N LEU A 39 5.37 -10.62 8.91
CA LEU A 39 6.07 -9.36 9.12
C LEU A 39 7.56 -9.46 8.79
N SER A 40 8.18 -10.62 9.00
CA SER A 40 9.57 -10.83 8.66
C SER A 40 9.83 -10.80 7.14
N ARG A 41 8.78 -10.95 6.33
CA ARG A 41 8.83 -10.98 4.87
C ARG A 41 8.41 -9.67 4.22
N LEU A 42 7.92 -8.72 5.01
CA LEU A 42 7.40 -7.46 4.51
C LEU A 42 8.29 -6.29 4.93
N GLN A 43 8.34 -5.28 4.09
CA GLN A 43 8.81 -3.95 4.49
C GLN A 43 7.58 -3.11 4.84
N VAL A 44 7.50 -2.65 6.07
CA VAL A 44 6.43 -1.74 6.51
C VAL A 44 7.01 -0.33 6.50
N VAL A 45 6.43 0.54 5.70
CA VAL A 45 6.88 1.92 5.57
C VAL A 45 6.28 2.76 6.69
N ASP A 46 7.11 3.49 7.42
CA ASP A 46 6.64 4.40 8.44
C ASP A 46 5.83 5.54 7.83
N ILE A 47 4.70 5.87 8.45
CA ILE A 47 3.82 6.94 8.00
C ILE A 47 3.87 8.07 9.02
N GLY A 48 4.42 9.20 8.59
CA GLY A 48 4.51 10.39 9.40
C GLY A 48 3.60 11.50 8.90
N LYS A 49 3.87 12.71 9.39
CA LYS A 49 3.09 13.90 9.05
C LYS A 49 3.08 14.19 7.55
N ASP A 50 4.23 14.04 6.90
CA ASP A 50 4.34 14.36 5.47
C ASP A 50 3.53 13.40 4.61
N GLU A 51 3.57 12.10 4.91
CA GLU A 51 2.80 11.09 4.21
C GLU A 51 1.31 11.25 4.46
N ALA A 52 0.92 11.61 5.68
CA ALA A 52 -0.48 11.91 5.99
C ALA A 52 -0.98 13.12 5.18
N ARG A 53 -0.15 14.14 5.04
CA ARG A 53 -0.48 15.32 4.22
C ARG A 53 -0.64 14.94 2.75
N GLN A 54 0.26 14.12 2.22
CA GLN A 54 0.18 13.63 0.85
C GLN A 54 -1.08 12.82 0.62
N ALA A 55 -1.42 11.92 1.54
CA ALA A 55 -2.64 11.11 1.45
C ALA A 55 -3.89 12.00 1.41
N ARG A 56 -3.94 13.01 2.27
CA ARG A 56 -5.06 13.96 2.27
C ARG A 56 -5.17 14.69 0.94
N ARG A 57 -4.06 15.08 0.35
CA ARG A 57 -4.07 15.74 -0.97
C ARG A 57 -4.58 14.83 -2.07
N LEU A 58 -4.19 13.56 -2.05
CA LEU A 58 -4.71 12.59 -3.02
C LEU A 58 -6.22 12.48 -2.93
N LEU A 59 -6.75 12.45 -1.71
CA LEU A 59 -8.20 12.40 -1.50
C LEU A 59 -8.88 13.68 -1.99
N ALA A 60 -8.29 14.84 -1.69
CA ALA A 60 -8.84 16.12 -2.13
C ALA A 60 -8.90 16.21 -3.66
N ASP A 61 -7.83 15.83 -4.34
CA ASP A 61 -7.75 15.86 -5.80
C ASP A 61 -8.74 14.90 -6.45
N ALA A 62 -8.96 13.75 -5.84
CA ALA A 62 -9.90 12.74 -6.32
C ALA A 62 -11.34 13.00 -5.84
N ARG A 63 -11.55 14.01 -4.99
CA ARG A 63 -12.85 14.35 -4.38
C ARG A 63 -13.44 13.19 -3.59
N LEU A 64 -12.60 12.52 -2.81
CA LEU A 64 -12.98 11.39 -1.96
C LEU A 64 -12.92 11.78 -0.49
N HIS A 65 -13.75 11.14 0.33
CA HIS A 65 -13.78 11.39 1.77
C HIS A 65 -12.76 10.51 2.51
N GLY A 66 -12.06 11.11 3.48
CA GLY A 66 -11.07 10.42 4.28
C GLY A 66 -11.64 9.28 5.10
N HIS A 67 -12.87 9.42 5.59
CA HIS A 67 -13.50 8.39 6.42
C HIS A 67 -13.56 7.02 5.71
N ARG A 68 -13.86 7.01 4.44
CA ARG A 68 -13.99 5.77 3.66
C ARG A 68 -12.68 5.32 3.04
N TYR A 69 -11.84 6.27 2.63
CA TYR A 69 -10.69 5.99 1.76
C TYR A 69 -9.33 6.22 2.43
N ALA A 70 -9.31 6.42 3.75
CA ALA A 70 -8.07 6.76 4.46
C ALA A 70 -6.98 5.70 4.26
N ILE A 71 -7.33 4.43 4.40
CA ILE A 71 -6.37 3.32 4.30
C ILE A 71 -5.84 3.21 2.88
N ASP A 72 -6.72 3.32 1.89
CA ASP A 72 -6.34 3.29 0.48
C ASP A 72 -5.44 4.47 0.11
N ALA A 73 -5.73 5.66 0.65
CA ALA A 73 -4.93 6.85 0.38
C ALA A 73 -3.52 6.72 0.94
N VAL A 74 -3.37 6.18 2.15
CA VAL A 74 -2.05 5.93 2.74
C VAL A 74 -1.29 4.88 1.94
N LEU A 75 -1.95 3.81 1.54
CA LEU A 75 -1.34 2.78 0.70
C LEU A 75 -0.89 3.36 -0.65
N ALA A 76 -1.69 4.24 -1.24
CA ALA A 76 -1.35 4.92 -2.50
C ALA A 76 -0.09 5.79 -2.34
N VAL A 77 0.05 6.50 -1.22
CA VAL A 77 1.27 7.28 -0.93
C VAL A 77 2.49 6.37 -0.89
N VAL A 78 2.39 5.24 -0.18
CA VAL A 78 3.49 4.29 -0.10
C VAL A 78 3.84 3.75 -1.49
N ALA A 79 2.83 3.41 -2.30
CA ALA A 79 3.04 2.92 -3.66
C ALA A 79 3.76 3.95 -4.53
N ARG A 80 3.37 5.22 -4.44
CA ARG A 80 3.98 6.32 -5.21
C ARG A 80 5.43 6.57 -4.84
N GLN A 81 5.83 6.22 -3.63
CA GLN A 81 7.21 6.39 -3.16
C GLN A 81 8.15 5.30 -3.68
N GLN A 82 7.62 4.20 -4.18
CA GLN A 82 8.43 3.07 -4.62
C GLN A 82 9.02 3.34 -6.00
N LYS A 83 10.24 2.81 -6.21
CA LYS A 83 10.93 2.88 -7.51
C LYS A 83 10.80 1.54 -8.22
N GLY A 84 10.98 1.55 -9.54
CA GLY A 84 10.89 0.35 -10.36
C GLY A 84 9.46 0.04 -10.79
N GLN A 85 9.19 -1.20 -11.10
CA GLN A 85 7.86 -1.66 -11.48
C GLN A 85 7.05 -1.94 -10.23
N VAL A 86 5.96 -1.20 -10.06
CA VAL A 86 5.13 -1.26 -8.86
C VAL A 86 3.78 -1.84 -9.20
N THR A 87 3.37 -2.87 -8.46
CA THR A 87 2.05 -3.47 -8.54
C THR A 87 1.40 -3.43 -7.16
N VAL A 88 0.19 -2.90 -7.09
CA VAL A 88 -0.59 -2.85 -5.86
C VAL A 88 -1.68 -3.91 -5.92
N PHE A 89 -1.75 -4.74 -4.89
CA PHE A 89 -2.80 -5.75 -4.73
C PHE A 89 -3.83 -5.23 -3.73
N THR A 90 -5.08 -5.20 -4.16
CA THR A 90 -6.18 -4.68 -3.36
C THR A 90 -7.45 -5.50 -3.60
N SER A 91 -8.36 -5.49 -2.62
CA SER A 91 -9.70 -6.05 -2.80
C SER A 91 -10.63 -5.06 -3.54
N ASP A 92 -10.23 -3.80 -3.67
CA ASP A 92 -11.03 -2.76 -4.31
C ASP A 92 -10.20 -2.00 -5.35
N ILE A 93 -10.19 -2.53 -6.57
CA ILE A 93 -9.40 -1.97 -7.67
C ILE A 93 -9.86 -0.56 -8.03
N ASP A 94 -11.17 -0.34 -8.09
CA ASP A 94 -11.72 0.94 -8.55
C ASP A 94 -11.33 2.08 -7.63
N ASP A 95 -11.41 1.87 -6.33
CA ASP A 95 -11.09 2.90 -5.35
C ASP A 95 -9.59 3.25 -5.39
N LEU A 96 -8.73 2.24 -5.42
CA LEU A 96 -7.30 2.49 -5.41
C LEU A 96 -6.80 3.08 -6.73
N ALA A 97 -7.38 2.68 -7.85
CA ALA A 97 -7.00 3.20 -9.16
C ALA A 97 -7.20 4.72 -9.28
N LYS A 98 -8.13 5.29 -8.51
CA LYS A 98 -8.35 6.74 -8.47
C LYS A 98 -7.22 7.50 -7.78
N LEU A 99 -6.38 6.82 -7.03
CA LEU A 99 -5.38 7.42 -6.13
C LEU A 99 -3.95 7.22 -6.62
N VAL A 100 -3.73 6.38 -7.62
CA VAL A 100 -2.39 6.10 -8.16
C VAL A 100 -2.32 6.45 -9.64
N PRO A 101 -1.11 6.81 -10.15
CA PRO A 101 -0.94 7.07 -11.58
C PRO A 101 -1.03 5.78 -12.40
N ASP A 102 -1.27 5.94 -13.71
CA ASP A 102 -1.42 4.81 -14.64
C ASP A 102 -0.17 3.93 -14.74
N THR A 103 0.99 4.46 -14.36
CA THR A 103 2.25 3.72 -14.35
C THR A 103 2.29 2.64 -13.26
N ILE A 104 1.41 2.72 -12.28
CA ILE A 104 1.29 1.73 -11.20
C ILE A 104 0.19 0.75 -11.57
N VAL A 105 0.53 -0.54 -11.59
CA VAL A 105 -0.43 -1.61 -11.88
C VAL A 105 -1.25 -1.92 -10.63
N VAL A 106 -2.57 -1.96 -10.78
CA VAL A 106 -3.49 -2.31 -9.69
C VAL A 106 -4.14 -3.65 -10.03
N ARG A 107 -4.04 -4.61 -9.13
CA ARG A 107 -4.58 -5.96 -9.33
C ARG A 107 -5.41 -6.39 -8.14
N GLN A 108 -6.38 -7.25 -8.40
CA GLN A 108 -7.19 -7.82 -7.35
C GLN A 108 -6.44 -8.93 -6.61
N VAL A 109 -6.63 -8.92 -5.31
CA VAL A 109 -6.09 -9.96 -4.41
C VAL A 109 -6.75 -11.32 -4.69
#